data_5d63464fe9a6ccfa9a779e6c1ad4dbee
#
_entry.id   5d63464fe9a6ccfa9a779e6c1ad4dbee
#
_cell.length_a   1.000
_cell.length_b   1.000
_cell.length_c   1.000
_cell.angle_alpha   90.00
_cell.angle_beta   90.00
_cell.angle_gamma   90.00
#
_symmetry.space_group_name_H-M   'P 1'
#
loop_
_entity.id
_entity.type
_entity.pdbx_description
1 polymer ?
#
loop_
_entity_poly.entity_id
_entity_poly.type
_entity_poly.pdbx_seq_one_letter_code
_entity_poly.pdbx_strand_id
1 'polypeptide(L)'
;LDTLQYHITDEWDEACWNAVEGIYEEAFPLDGKKSRDIIHRMFTKRMCQLHTIAQGSDIVGMALTGIDQGARALIIDYLAIRGEARGQGYGRLLLERIKDWARTAANCKGLIVEVEAEPTAENEQRIRFWEACGFQLTEYVHQYIWVPEPYQAMACSFDEADPLPQDGKQLFRSITRFHQKAYRGT
;
A
#
# COMPACT_ATOMS: atom_id res chain seq x y z
N LEU A 1 26.73 4.20 11.61
CA LEU A 1 25.72 4.07 10.56
C LEU A 1 24.55 3.31 11.16
N ASP A 2 23.50 4.03 11.55
CA ASP A 2 22.29 3.39 12.06
C ASP A 2 21.70 2.52 10.95
N THR A 3 21.69 1.22 11.18
CA THR A 3 21.18 0.25 10.22
C THR A 3 19.67 0.35 10.18
N LEU A 4 19.09 0.52 8.98
CA LEU A 4 17.65 0.48 8.78
C LEU A 4 17.14 -0.94 9.07
N GLN A 5 16.08 -1.01 9.88
CA GLN A 5 15.44 -2.26 10.25
C GLN A 5 14.07 -2.35 9.57
N TYR A 6 13.84 -3.44 8.86
CA TYR A 6 12.54 -3.76 8.26
C TYR A 6 11.88 -4.86 9.08
N HIS A 7 10.59 -4.65 9.37
CA HIS A 7 9.77 -5.61 10.10
C HIS A 7 8.43 -5.77 9.40
N ILE A 8 7.90 -6.99 9.40
CA ILE A 8 6.58 -7.30 8.86
C ILE A 8 5.81 -8.17 9.88
N THR A 9 4.53 -7.88 10.04
CA THR A 9 3.62 -8.71 10.84
C THR A 9 2.30 -8.93 10.10
N ASP A 10 1.75 -10.14 10.19
CA ASP A 10 0.42 -10.51 9.67
C ASP A 10 -0.60 -10.71 10.79
N GLU A 11 -0.21 -10.50 12.04
CA GLU A 11 -1.06 -10.55 13.21
C GLU A 11 -1.21 -9.18 13.85
N TRP A 12 -2.36 -8.93 14.48
CA TRP A 12 -2.57 -7.69 15.22
C TRP A 12 -1.62 -7.61 16.39
N ASP A 13 -0.80 -6.57 16.41
CA ASP A 13 0.11 -6.23 17.49
C ASP A 13 -0.19 -4.80 17.93
N GLU A 14 -0.77 -4.67 19.10
CA GLU A 14 -1.19 -3.39 19.68
C GLU A 14 -0.01 -2.41 19.78
N ALA A 15 1.13 -2.87 20.25
CA ALA A 15 2.32 -2.03 20.40
C ALA A 15 2.86 -1.57 19.04
N CYS A 16 2.87 -2.47 18.07
CA CYS A 16 3.32 -2.14 16.71
C CYS A 16 2.38 -1.13 16.04
N TRP A 17 1.06 -1.34 16.16
CA TRP A 17 0.10 -0.38 15.61
C TRP A 17 0.21 0.98 16.28
N ASN A 18 0.29 1.02 17.61
CA ASN A 18 0.46 2.29 18.35
C ASN A 18 1.71 3.07 17.91
N ALA A 19 2.77 2.34 17.56
CA ALA A 19 4.01 2.97 17.10
C ALA A 19 3.89 3.62 15.71
N VAL A 20 2.99 3.12 14.84
CA VAL A 20 2.80 3.64 13.47
C VAL A 20 1.56 4.52 13.32
N GLU A 21 0.64 4.51 14.28
CA GLU A 21 -0.65 5.20 14.17
C GLU A 21 -0.48 6.69 13.90
N GLY A 22 0.49 7.34 14.53
CA GLY A 22 0.81 8.77 14.29
C GLY A 22 1.22 9.05 12.84
N ILE A 23 2.00 8.15 12.24
CA ILE A 23 2.40 8.25 10.83
C ILE A 23 1.17 8.09 9.92
N TYR A 24 0.32 7.12 10.22
CA TYR A 24 -0.91 6.85 9.49
C TYR A 24 -1.89 8.02 9.56
N GLU A 25 -2.14 8.55 10.76
CA GLU A 25 -3.06 9.67 10.97
C GLU A 25 -2.58 10.97 10.32
N GLU A 26 -1.27 11.24 10.35
CA GLU A 26 -0.67 12.41 9.70
C GLU A 26 -0.77 12.34 8.17
N ALA A 27 -0.53 11.16 7.60
CA ALA A 27 -0.39 10.99 6.16
C ALA A 27 -1.73 10.94 5.41
N PHE A 28 -2.81 10.48 6.07
CA PHE A 28 -4.09 10.23 5.40
C PHE A 28 -5.21 11.03 6.05
N PRO A 29 -6.09 11.70 5.24
CA PRO A 29 -7.20 12.47 5.78
C PRO A 29 -8.23 11.57 6.45
N LEU A 30 -9.02 12.13 7.37
CA LEU A 30 -10.07 11.40 8.08
C LEU A 30 -11.11 10.79 7.14
N ASP A 31 -11.44 11.51 6.08
CA ASP A 31 -12.42 11.06 5.09
C ASP A 31 -11.77 10.04 4.13
N GLY A 32 -12.34 8.86 4.08
CA GLY A 32 -11.94 7.82 3.12
C GLY A 32 -10.86 6.86 3.61
N LYS A 33 -10.22 7.10 4.77
CA LYS A 33 -9.29 6.13 5.33
C LYS A 33 -9.98 5.11 6.23
N LYS A 34 -9.40 3.92 6.34
CA LYS A 34 -9.90 2.89 7.25
C LYS A 34 -9.64 3.26 8.70
N SER A 35 -10.63 3.06 9.55
CA SER A 35 -10.49 3.26 10.99
C SER A 35 -9.63 2.18 11.63
N ARG A 36 -9.13 2.45 12.84
CA ARG A 36 -8.39 1.46 13.65
C ARG A 36 -9.17 0.16 13.81
N ASP A 37 -10.49 0.23 14.05
CA ASP A 37 -11.34 -0.94 14.22
C ASP A 37 -11.43 -1.78 12.95
N ILE A 38 -11.53 -1.14 11.79
CA ILE A 38 -11.54 -1.83 10.50
C ILE A 38 -10.20 -2.53 10.28
N ILE A 39 -9.09 -1.84 10.54
CA ILE A 39 -7.75 -2.41 10.38
C ILE A 39 -7.54 -3.59 11.33
N HIS A 40 -7.96 -3.46 12.60
CA HIS A 40 -7.89 -4.57 13.55
C HIS A 40 -8.65 -5.80 13.02
N ARG A 41 -9.88 -5.60 12.51
CA ARG A 41 -10.65 -6.70 11.91
C ARG A 41 -9.97 -7.30 10.69
N MET A 42 -9.28 -6.49 9.89
CA MET A 42 -8.50 -7.00 8.74
C MET A 42 -7.42 -7.99 9.20
N PHE A 43 -6.72 -7.69 10.29
CA PHE A 43 -5.76 -8.63 10.88
C PHE A 43 -6.45 -9.90 11.42
N THR A 44 -7.58 -9.75 12.09
CA THR A 44 -8.37 -10.89 12.58
C THR A 44 -8.80 -11.81 11.43
N LYS A 45 -9.14 -11.24 10.28
CA LYS A 45 -9.46 -12.00 9.05
C LYS A 45 -8.23 -12.54 8.32
N ARG A 46 -7.04 -12.27 8.79
CA ARG A 46 -5.75 -12.65 8.17
C ARG A 46 -5.63 -12.16 6.71
N MET A 47 -6.12 -10.95 6.44
CA MET A 47 -6.15 -10.41 5.08
C MET A 47 -5.14 -9.30 4.83
N CYS A 48 -4.34 -8.93 5.81
CA CYS A 48 -3.39 -7.82 5.67
C CYS A 48 -2.08 -8.06 6.39
N GLN A 49 -1.09 -7.26 6.05
CA GLN A 49 0.24 -7.24 6.64
C GLN A 49 0.61 -5.79 6.95
N LEU A 50 1.26 -5.56 8.09
CA LEU A 50 1.87 -4.30 8.43
C LEU A 50 3.37 -4.40 8.23
N HIS A 51 3.92 -3.52 7.39
CA HIS A 51 5.35 -3.38 7.14
C HIS A 51 5.83 -2.11 7.82
N THR A 52 6.98 -2.16 8.47
CA THR A 52 7.59 -0.99 9.08
C THR A 52 9.06 -0.89 8.70
N ILE A 53 9.56 0.33 8.63
CA ILE A 53 10.99 0.62 8.49
C ILE A 53 11.39 1.56 9.62
N ALA A 54 12.48 1.21 10.31
CA ALA A 54 12.96 1.97 11.45
C ALA A 54 14.43 2.34 11.29
N GLN A 55 14.78 3.53 11.77
CA GLN A 55 16.15 3.98 11.93
C GLN A 55 16.48 3.97 13.42
N GLY A 56 17.34 3.03 13.84
CA GLY A 56 17.52 2.79 15.26
C GLY A 56 16.23 2.34 15.94
N SER A 57 15.80 3.03 16.98
CA SER A 57 14.54 2.77 17.69
C SER A 57 13.33 3.48 17.08
N ASP A 58 13.54 4.37 16.11
CA ASP A 58 12.49 5.23 15.58
C ASP A 58 11.90 4.67 14.30
N ILE A 59 10.60 4.36 14.30
CA ILE A 59 9.89 3.98 13.09
C ILE A 59 9.70 5.23 12.23
N VAL A 60 10.20 5.17 10.99
CA VAL A 60 10.16 6.29 10.05
C VAL A 60 9.16 6.07 8.91
N GLY A 61 8.71 4.84 8.71
CA GLY A 61 7.74 4.52 7.65
C GLY A 61 6.91 3.29 7.95
N MET A 62 5.74 3.22 7.32
CA MET A 62 4.83 2.10 7.41
C MET A 62 4.13 1.84 6.09
N ALA A 63 3.69 0.60 5.89
CA ALA A 63 2.77 0.25 4.83
C ALA A 63 1.79 -0.82 5.32
N LEU A 64 0.55 -0.73 4.86
CA LEU A 64 -0.47 -1.75 5.04
C LEU A 64 -0.74 -2.39 3.69
N THR A 65 -0.64 -3.71 3.61
CA THR A 65 -0.80 -4.45 2.36
C THR A 65 -1.75 -5.63 2.53
N GLY A 66 -2.23 -6.16 1.42
CA GLY A 66 -3.01 -7.40 1.43
C GLY A 66 -2.82 -8.16 0.11
N ILE A 67 -2.93 -9.48 0.18
CA ILE A 67 -2.74 -10.35 -1.00
C ILE A 67 -4.10 -10.61 -1.66
N ASP A 68 -4.20 -10.34 -2.94
CA ASP A 68 -5.28 -10.85 -3.79
C ASP A 68 -4.84 -12.17 -4.41
N GLN A 69 -5.36 -13.25 -3.88
CA GLN A 69 -4.97 -14.61 -4.30
C GLN A 69 -5.31 -14.87 -5.77
N GLY A 70 -6.45 -14.37 -6.23
CA GLY A 70 -6.91 -14.59 -7.60
C GLY A 70 -5.96 -14.01 -8.65
N ALA A 71 -5.41 -12.84 -8.40
CA ALA A 71 -4.46 -12.19 -9.29
C ALA A 71 -3.00 -12.47 -8.91
N ARG A 72 -2.73 -13.12 -7.79
CA ARG A 72 -1.39 -13.28 -7.22
C ARG A 72 -0.68 -11.93 -7.09
N ALA A 73 -1.39 -10.94 -6.60
CA ALA A 73 -0.91 -9.57 -6.48
C ALA A 73 -0.95 -9.10 -5.03
N LEU A 74 0.04 -8.30 -4.65
CA LEU A 74 0.02 -7.59 -3.38
C LEU A 74 -0.62 -6.22 -3.60
N ILE A 75 -1.72 -5.95 -2.90
CA ILE A 75 -2.36 -4.62 -2.89
C ILE A 75 -1.67 -3.78 -1.82
N ILE A 76 -1.16 -2.62 -2.19
CA ILE A 76 -0.67 -1.63 -1.23
C ILE A 76 -1.86 -0.72 -0.90
N ASP A 77 -2.40 -0.88 0.30
CA ASP A 77 -3.53 -0.08 0.78
C ASP A 77 -3.07 1.29 1.26
N TYR A 78 -1.99 1.31 2.05
CA TYR A 78 -1.35 2.54 2.54
C TYR A 78 0.16 2.39 2.55
N LEU A 79 0.85 3.49 2.23
CA LEU A 79 2.30 3.61 2.39
C LEU A 79 2.59 5.05 2.82
N ALA A 80 3.27 5.23 3.94
CA ALA A 80 3.54 6.55 4.48
C ALA A 80 4.90 6.60 5.15
N ILE A 81 5.57 7.75 4.98
CA ILE A 81 6.80 8.09 5.67
C ILE A 81 6.51 9.22 6.64
N ARG A 82 7.06 9.15 7.85
CA ARG A 82 6.96 10.21 8.86
C ARG A 82 7.37 11.55 8.23
N GLY A 83 6.62 12.62 8.50
CA GLY A 83 6.83 13.92 7.85
C GLY A 83 8.27 14.42 7.93
N GLU A 84 8.88 14.31 9.11
CA GLU A 84 10.26 14.74 9.37
C GLU A 84 11.32 13.91 8.63
N ALA A 85 10.96 12.68 8.23
CA ALA A 85 11.86 11.75 7.55
C ALA A 85 11.66 11.72 6.02
N ARG A 86 10.75 12.52 5.50
CA ARG A 86 10.49 12.59 4.04
C ARG A 86 11.67 13.19 3.29
N GLY A 87 11.78 12.85 2.00
CA GLY A 87 12.84 13.36 1.14
C GLY A 87 14.20 12.70 1.33
N GLN A 88 14.29 11.62 2.10
CA GLN A 88 15.54 10.90 2.40
C GLN A 88 15.60 9.52 1.74
N GLY A 89 14.63 9.17 0.90
CA GLY A 89 14.60 7.90 0.19
C GLY A 89 14.00 6.73 0.96
N TYR A 90 13.45 6.95 2.14
CA TYR A 90 12.87 5.86 2.96
C TYR A 90 11.67 5.18 2.31
N GLY A 91 10.83 5.94 1.58
CA GLY A 91 9.69 5.37 0.87
C GLY A 91 10.13 4.34 -0.17
N ARG A 92 11.17 4.65 -0.91
CA ARG A 92 11.75 3.74 -1.91
C ARG A 92 12.36 2.51 -1.24
N LEU A 93 13.10 2.69 -0.16
CA LEU A 93 13.71 1.58 0.58
C LEU A 93 12.64 0.64 1.15
N LEU A 94 11.59 1.19 1.76
CA LEU A 94 10.48 0.40 2.28
C LEU A 94 9.82 -0.39 1.15
N LEU A 95 9.56 0.25 0.02
CA LEU A 95 8.94 -0.40 -1.13
C LEU A 95 9.81 -1.52 -1.71
N GLU A 96 11.13 -1.36 -1.77
CA GLU A 96 12.03 -2.43 -2.22
C GLU A 96 11.97 -3.65 -1.28
N ARG A 97 11.88 -3.44 0.02
CA ARG A 97 11.70 -4.53 1.00
C ARG A 97 10.35 -5.23 0.81
N ILE A 98 9.30 -4.46 0.56
CA ILE A 98 7.96 -5.02 0.29
C ILE A 98 7.98 -5.85 -0.99
N LYS A 99 8.63 -5.38 -2.05
CA LYS A 99 8.77 -6.12 -3.31
C LYS A 99 9.48 -7.46 -3.09
N ASP A 100 10.59 -7.45 -2.38
CA ASP A 100 11.33 -8.67 -2.09
C ASP A 100 10.49 -9.68 -1.33
N TRP A 101 9.80 -9.22 -0.29
CA TRP A 101 8.90 -10.07 0.48
C TRP A 101 7.75 -10.61 -0.38
N ALA A 102 7.12 -9.76 -1.18
CA ALA A 102 5.99 -10.15 -2.02
C ALA A 102 6.38 -11.23 -3.03
N ARG A 103 7.58 -11.08 -3.62
CA ARG A 103 8.10 -12.04 -4.61
C ARG A 103 8.53 -13.35 -3.98
N THR A 104 9.29 -13.30 -2.88
CA THR A 104 9.97 -14.49 -2.32
C THR A 104 9.13 -15.24 -1.29
N ALA A 105 8.43 -14.53 -0.39
CA ALA A 105 7.66 -15.13 0.69
C ALA A 105 6.16 -15.27 0.36
N ALA A 106 5.57 -14.31 -0.34
CA ALA A 106 4.14 -14.29 -0.64
C ALA A 106 3.80 -14.85 -2.03
N ASN A 107 4.80 -15.18 -2.83
CA ASN A 107 4.64 -15.73 -4.19
C ASN A 107 3.70 -14.87 -5.07
N CYS A 108 3.76 -13.56 -4.91
CA CYS A 108 3.06 -12.61 -5.76
C CYS A 108 3.83 -12.40 -7.07
N LYS A 109 3.10 -12.09 -8.14
CA LYS A 109 3.72 -11.74 -9.41
C LYS A 109 3.87 -10.23 -9.62
N GLY A 110 3.37 -9.44 -8.70
CA GLY A 110 3.52 -7.99 -8.75
C GLY A 110 2.76 -7.28 -7.64
N LEU A 111 2.82 -5.96 -7.70
CA LEU A 111 2.20 -5.04 -6.76
C LEU A 111 1.17 -4.16 -7.48
N ILE A 112 0.09 -3.84 -6.79
CA ILE A 112 -0.96 -2.94 -7.29
C ILE A 112 -1.17 -1.84 -6.25
N VAL A 113 -1.30 -0.60 -6.73
CA VAL A 113 -1.67 0.57 -5.92
C VAL A 113 -2.71 1.39 -6.66
N GLU A 114 -3.60 2.07 -5.92
CA GLU A 114 -4.48 3.08 -6.48
C GLU A 114 -4.00 4.47 -6.09
N VAL A 115 -4.12 5.42 -7.02
CA VAL A 115 -3.71 6.80 -6.85
C VAL A 115 -4.85 7.73 -7.25
N GLU A 116 -4.94 8.90 -6.60
CA GLU A 116 -5.91 9.90 -7.00
C GLU A 116 -5.59 10.40 -8.42
N ALA A 117 -6.63 10.53 -9.25
CA ALA A 117 -6.49 10.85 -10.67
C ALA A 117 -6.61 12.34 -10.99
N GLU A 118 -7.03 13.17 -10.03
CA GLU A 118 -7.10 14.62 -10.27
C GLU A 118 -5.70 15.19 -10.56
N PRO A 119 -5.59 16.09 -11.57
CA PRO A 119 -4.28 16.61 -11.99
C PRO A 119 -3.77 17.73 -11.07
N THR A 120 -3.58 17.43 -9.80
CA THR A 120 -2.98 18.35 -8.85
C THR A 120 -1.46 18.11 -8.77
N ALA A 121 -0.70 19.13 -8.36
CA ALA A 121 0.75 18.99 -8.20
C ALA A 121 1.13 17.86 -7.24
N GLU A 122 0.36 17.70 -6.15
CA GLU A 122 0.59 16.63 -5.17
C GLU A 122 0.34 15.24 -5.76
N ASN A 123 -0.76 15.07 -6.50
CA ASN A 123 -1.11 13.78 -7.10
C ASN A 123 -0.11 13.41 -8.21
N GLU A 124 0.30 14.38 -9.03
CA GLU A 124 1.33 14.15 -10.04
C GLU A 124 2.67 13.76 -9.42
N GLN A 125 3.04 14.33 -8.28
CA GLN A 125 4.25 14.00 -7.55
C GLN A 125 4.18 12.57 -7.00
N ARG A 126 3.03 12.14 -6.48
CA ARG A 126 2.81 10.76 -6.03
C ARG A 126 2.93 9.76 -7.18
N ILE A 127 2.32 10.07 -8.31
CA ILE A 127 2.42 9.22 -9.51
C ILE A 127 3.88 9.09 -9.95
N ARG A 128 4.63 10.20 -10.00
CA ARG A 128 6.06 10.16 -10.34
C ARG A 128 6.87 9.30 -9.37
N PHE A 129 6.55 9.34 -8.08
CA PHE A 129 7.19 8.47 -7.09
C PHE A 129 6.97 6.99 -7.44
N TRP A 130 5.73 6.59 -7.71
CA TRP A 130 5.42 5.21 -8.06
C TRP A 130 6.06 4.80 -9.40
N GLU A 131 6.05 5.68 -10.38
CA GLU A 131 6.72 5.43 -11.66
C GLU A 131 8.23 5.23 -11.49
N ALA A 132 8.87 6.07 -10.66
CA ALA A 132 10.30 5.91 -10.34
C ALA A 132 10.60 4.60 -9.62
N CYS A 133 9.60 3.99 -8.97
CA CYS A 133 9.71 2.69 -8.31
C CYS A 133 9.30 1.52 -9.22
N GLY A 134 9.06 1.76 -10.50
CA GLY A 134 8.78 0.71 -11.49
C GLY A 134 7.30 0.41 -11.73
N PHE A 135 6.40 1.24 -11.22
CA PHE A 135 4.96 1.11 -11.47
C PHE A 135 4.57 1.80 -12.77
N GLN A 136 3.57 1.24 -13.44
CA GLN A 136 2.99 1.84 -14.65
C GLN A 136 1.55 2.28 -14.37
N LEU A 137 1.24 3.52 -14.74
CA LEU A 137 -0.10 4.09 -14.64
C LEU A 137 -1.00 3.52 -15.74
N THR A 138 -2.21 3.11 -15.37
CA THR A 138 -3.22 2.68 -16.33
C THR A 138 -4.19 3.83 -16.67
N GLU A 139 -4.86 3.72 -17.81
CA GLU A 139 -5.71 4.82 -18.33
C GLU A 139 -7.10 4.88 -17.67
N TYR A 140 -7.63 3.74 -17.24
CA TYR A 140 -8.98 3.69 -16.67
C TYR A 140 -9.09 4.51 -15.40
N VAL A 141 -10.09 5.38 -15.34
CA VAL A 141 -10.41 6.21 -14.18
C VAL A 141 -11.59 5.59 -13.45
N HIS A 142 -11.38 5.23 -12.19
CA HIS A 142 -12.38 4.60 -11.34
C HIS A 142 -13.04 5.63 -10.43
N GLN A 143 -14.37 5.55 -10.28
CA GLN A 143 -15.14 6.39 -9.40
C GLN A 143 -15.84 5.54 -8.35
N TYR A 144 -15.54 5.81 -7.08
CA TYR A 144 -16.27 5.19 -5.97
C TYR A 144 -17.54 5.99 -5.67
N ILE A 145 -18.58 5.31 -5.16
CA ILE A 145 -19.86 5.95 -4.82
C ILE A 145 -19.72 6.83 -3.58
N TRP A 146 -18.84 6.43 -2.66
CA TRP A 146 -18.72 7.04 -1.33
C TRP A 146 -17.62 8.09 -1.18
N VAL A 147 -16.78 8.28 -2.19
CA VAL A 147 -15.75 9.32 -2.20
C VAL A 147 -15.82 10.12 -3.50
N PRO A 148 -15.61 11.45 -3.43
CA PRO A 148 -15.73 12.30 -4.63
C PRO A 148 -14.53 12.19 -5.58
N GLU A 149 -13.34 11.83 -5.08
CA GLU A 149 -12.13 11.80 -5.86
C GLU A 149 -12.13 10.60 -6.84
N PRO A 150 -11.73 10.83 -8.11
CA PRO A 150 -11.45 9.73 -9.03
C PRO A 150 -10.09 9.10 -8.76
N TYR A 151 -9.95 7.82 -9.11
CA TYR A 151 -8.72 7.04 -8.90
C TYR A 151 -8.28 6.34 -10.17
N GLN A 152 -6.98 6.10 -10.28
CA GLN A 152 -6.38 5.25 -11.31
C GLN A 152 -5.54 4.17 -10.63
N ALA A 153 -5.42 3.01 -11.27
CA ALA A 153 -4.57 1.94 -10.79
C ALA A 153 -3.19 2.01 -11.41
N MET A 154 -2.18 1.67 -10.61
CA MET A 154 -0.81 1.48 -11.07
C MET A 154 -0.35 0.08 -10.67
N ALA A 155 0.47 -0.55 -11.49
CA ALA A 155 0.97 -1.89 -11.24
C ALA A 155 2.46 -2.01 -11.55
N CYS A 156 3.12 -2.88 -10.79
CA CYS A 156 4.52 -3.24 -10.99
C CYS A 156 4.60 -4.76 -11.07
N SER A 157 4.95 -5.31 -12.23
CA SER A 157 5.14 -6.74 -12.45
C SER A 157 6.59 -7.14 -12.22
N PHE A 158 6.81 -8.30 -11.56
CA PHE A 158 8.17 -8.77 -11.28
C PHE A 158 8.80 -9.50 -12.46
N ASP A 159 7.99 -10.10 -13.32
CA ASP A 159 8.44 -10.85 -14.48
C ASP A 159 7.60 -10.46 -15.71
N GLU A 160 8.25 -9.99 -16.75
CA GLU A 160 7.59 -9.62 -18.00
C GLU A 160 6.95 -10.82 -18.72
N ALA A 161 7.39 -12.03 -18.42
CA ALA A 161 6.82 -13.25 -18.99
C ALA A 161 5.52 -13.69 -18.31
N ASP A 162 5.28 -13.23 -17.07
CA ASP A 162 4.03 -13.49 -16.31
C ASP A 162 3.57 -12.21 -15.62
N PRO A 163 3.16 -11.19 -16.40
CA PRO A 163 2.80 -9.89 -15.84
C PRO A 163 1.43 -9.86 -15.18
N LEU A 164 1.22 -8.86 -14.32
CA LEU A 164 -0.11 -8.46 -13.90
C LEU A 164 -0.89 -7.89 -15.11
N PRO A 165 -2.23 -7.87 -15.04
CA PRO A 165 -3.01 -7.18 -16.07
C PRO A 165 -2.56 -5.74 -16.26
N GLN A 166 -2.56 -5.27 -17.51
CA GLN A 166 -2.24 -3.88 -17.85
C GLN A 166 -3.49 -3.02 -18.01
N ASP A 167 -4.66 -3.63 -17.88
CA ASP A 167 -5.96 -2.96 -17.92
C ASP A 167 -6.37 -2.52 -16.51
N GLY A 168 -6.58 -1.22 -16.34
CA GLY A 168 -6.98 -0.63 -15.06
C GLY A 168 -8.29 -1.19 -14.51
N LYS A 169 -9.25 -1.55 -15.35
CA LYS A 169 -10.51 -2.19 -14.91
C LYS A 169 -10.25 -3.53 -14.22
N GLN A 170 -9.34 -4.32 -14.78
CA GLN A 170 -8.97 -5.61 -14.17
C GLN A 170 -8.23 -5.41 -12.86
N LEU A 171 -7.33 -4.43 -12.79
CA LEU A 171 -6.63 -4.08 -11.55
C LEU A 171 -7.61 -3.63 -10.47
N PHE A 172 -8.61 -2.83 -10.81
CA PHE A 172 -9.65 -2.41 -9.86
C PHE A 172 -10.54 -3.55 -9.39
N ARG A 173 -10.68 -4.63 -10.13
CA ARG A 173 -11.36 -5.83 -9.61
C ARG A 173 -10.62 -6.40 -8.39
N SER A 174 -9.30 -6.44 -8.43
CA SER A 174 -8.48 -6.86 -7.28
C SER A 174 -8.57 -5.86 -6.14
N ILE A 175 -8.45 -4.57 -6.43
CA ILE A 175 -8.52 -3.49 -5.44
C ILE A 175 -9.89 -3.50 -4.75
N THR A 176 -10.98 -3.58 -5.51
CA THR A 176 -12.34 -3.54 -4.95
C THR A 176 -12.66 -4.80 -4.16
N ARG A 177 -12.21 -5.98 -4.58
CA ARG A 177 -12.33 -7.20 -3.75
C ARG A 177 -11.66 -7.04 -2.40
N PHE A 178 -10.47 -6.47 -2.38
CA PHE A 178 -9.72 -6.20 -1.15
C PHE A 178 -10.52 -5.25 -0.23
N HIS A 179 -10.99 -4.12 -0.75
CA HIS A 179 -11.76 -3.16 0.02
C HIS A 179 -13.08 -3.76 0.53
N GLN A 180 -13.80 -4.48 -0.31
CA GLN A 180 -15.05 -5.14 0.10
C GLN A 180 -14.81 -6.12 1.24
N LYS A 181 -13.76 -6.94 1.15
CA LYS A 181 -13.40 -7.87 2.21
C LYS A 181 -13.01 -7.14 3.50
N ALA A 182 -12.32 -6.00 3.39
CA ALA A 182 -11.92 -5.18 4.54
C ALA A 182 -13.13 -4.62 5.31
N TYR A 183 -14.13 -4.13 4.58
CA TYR A 183 -15.30 -3.47 5.17
C TYR A 183 -16.42 -4.43 5.57
N ARG A 184 -16.46 -5.64 5.06
CA ARG A 184 -17.48 -6.62 5.49
C ARG A 184 -17.29 -6.97 6.95
N GLY A 185 -18.40 -6.87 7.71
CA GLY A 185 -18.47 -7.49 9.03
C GLY A 185 -18.30 -9.00 8.93
N THR A 186 -17.78 -9.61 9.96
CA THR A 186 -17.71 -11.09 10.07
C THR A 186 -19.10 -11.68 10.15
#